data_d3fa55e7490594df52ca583a66ecb04b
#
_entry.id   d3fa55e7490594df52ca583a66ecb04b
#
_cell.length_a   1.000
_cell.length_b   1.000
_cell.length_c   1.000
_cell.angle_alpha   90.00
_cell.angle_beta   90.00
_cell.angle_gamma   90.00
#
_symmetry.space_group_name_H-M   'P 1'
#
loop_
_entity.id
_entity.type
_entity.pdbx_description
1 polymer ?
#
loop_
_entity_poly.entity_id
_entity_poly.type
_entity_poly.pdbx_seq_one_letter_code
_entity_poly.pdbx_strand_id
1 'polypeptide(L)'
;DSADNQAPEASVSQKQPSEKKSESKPAASEPTQSTDGVDVGLTRLSSTMVYSEVYNMMNAPGDYIGKTIKMKGQFAIGYVYNTDGTPDESTARFACVIADATACCSQGLEFILTGEHTYPNDYPELGSEITVTGTFEVYTENGFQYCRLVDATLVR
;
A
#
# COMPACT_ATOMS: atom_id res chain seq x y z
N ASP A 1 17.14 -76.70 12.61
CA ASP A 1 15.75 -76.94 12.30
C ASP A 1 15.06 -75.68 11.78
N SER A 2 14.63 -75.91 10.57
CA SER A 2 13.94 -75.10 9.65
C SER A 2 12.73 -74.35 10.21
N ALA A 3 12.52 -73.09 9.78
CA ALA A 3 11.21 -72.60 9.40
C ALA A 3 11.35 -71.39 8.51
N ASP A 4 11.15 -71.68 7.28
CA ASP A 4 10.71 -70.88 6.17
C ASP A 4 9.45 -70.09 6.55
N ASN A 5 9.41 -68.76 6.30
CA ASN A 5 8.15 -68.06 6.20
C ASN A 5 8.25 -66.93 5.19
N GLN A 6 7.86 -67.26 3.97
CA GLN A 6 7.55 -66.32 2.91
C GLN A 6 6.38 -65.41 3.31
N ALA A 7 6.61 -64.14 3.23
CA ALA A 7 5.55 -63.13 3.23
C ALA A 7 5.10 -62.91 1.76
N PRO A 8 3.80 -62.84 1.47
CA PRO A 8 3.32 -62.53 0.13
C PRO A 8 3.36 -61.04 -0.15
N GLU A 9 3.88 -60.69 -1.30
CA GLU A 9 3.77 -59.39 -1.92
C GLU A 9 2.30 -59.03 -2.13
N ALA A 10 1.88 -57.97 -1.49
CA ALA A 10 0.64 -57.29 -1.85
C ALA A 10 1.00 -56.04 -2.69
N SER A 11 0.93 -56.20 -3.98
CA SER A 11 0.94 -55.12 -4.94
C SER A 11 -0.37 -54.33 -4.80
N VAL A 12 -0.34 -53.21 -4.13
CA VAL A 12 -1.45 -52.26 -4.17
C VAL A 12 -1.05 -51.10 -5.09
N SER A 13 -1.52 -51.19 -6.32
CA SER A 13 -1.54 -50.09 -7.26
C SER A 13 -2.48 -49.00 -6.72
N GLN A 14 -1.94 -47.99 -6.03
CA GLN A 14 -2.67 -46.78 -5.72
C GLN A 14 -2.64 -45.87 -6.93
N LYS A 15 -3.74 -45.84 -7.62
CA LYS A 15 -4.11 -44.87 -8.61
C LYS A 15 -4.28 -43.52 -7.90
N GLN A 16 -3.30 -42.67 -8.05
CA GLN A 16 -3.34 -41.28 -7.57
C GLN A 16 -4.38 -40.53 -8.39
N PRO A 17 -5.39 -39.90 -7.76
CA PRO A 17 -6.24 -38.97 -8.50
C PRO A 17 -5.40 -37.72 -8.83
N SER A 18 -5.35 -37.39 -10.09
CA SER A 18 -4.87 -36.09 -10.53
C SER A 18 -5.74 -35.00 -9.92
N GLU A 19 -5.32 -34.43 -8.81
CA GLU A 19 -5.82 -33.15 -8.38
C GLU A 19 -5.33 -32.11 -9.38
N LYS A 20 -6.25 -31.73 -10.23
CA LYS A 20 -6.14 -30.56 -11.06
C LYS A 20 -6.11 -29.38 -10.11
N LYS A 21 -4.89 -28.93 -9.77
CA LYS A 21 -4.67 -27.70 -9.03
C LYS A 21 -5.26 -26.54 -9.86
N SER A 22 -6.46 -26.16 -9.54
CA SER A 22 -7.05 -24.95 -10.04
C SER A 22 -6.24 -23.80 -9.43
N GLU A 23 -5.28 -23.30 -10.16
CA GLU A 23 -4.68 -22.00 -9.88
C GLU A 23 -5.79 -20.97 -10.07
N SER A 24 -6.47 -20.63 -9.00
CA SER A 24 -7.24 -19.40 -8.94
C SER A 24 -6.23 -18.27 -8.93
N LYS A 25 -5.94 -17.74 -10.10
CA LYS A 25 -5.34 -16.43 -10.29
C LYS A 25 -6.12 -15.47 -9.40
N PRO A 26 -5.50 -14.78 -8.42
CA PRO A 26 -6.22 -13.75 -7.70
C PRO A 26 -6.71 -12.77 -8.75
N ALA A 27 -8.01 -12.56 -8.77
CA ALA A 27 -8.59 -11.55 -9.63
C ALA A 27 -7.93 -10.23 -9.25
N ALA A 28 -7.12 -9.68 -10.14
CA ALA A 28 -6.70 -8.31 -10.06
C ALA A 28 -7.99 -7.50 -10.01
N SER A 29 -8.27 -6.89 -8.85
CA SER A 29 -9.36 -5.94 -8.74
C SER A 29 -9.06 -4.86 -9.75
N GLU A 30 -9.82 -4.82 -10.84
CA GLU A 30 -9.74 -3.72 -11.77
C GLU A 30 -9.98 -2.44 -10.99
N PRO A 31 -9.10 -1.43 -11.11
CA PRO A 31 -9.33 -0.15 -10.48
C PRO A 31 -10.68 0.35 -11.00
N THR A 32 -11.61 0.51 -10.08
CA THR A 32 -12.94 1.01 -10.39
C THR A 32 -12.75 2.40 -10.99
N GLN A 33 -12.94 2.53 -12.28
CA GLN A 33 -12.93 3.82 -12.95
C GLN A 33 -14.02 4.67 -12.31
N SER A 34 -13.60 5.63 -11.50
CA SER A 34 -14.52 6.60 -10.95
C SER A 34 -14.73 7.72 -11.97
N THR A 35 -15.97 8.15 -12.12
CA THR A 35 -16.44 9.14 -13.08
C THR A 35 -15.92 10.57 -12.83
N ASP A 36 -15.07 10.79 -11.83
CA ASP A 36 -14.64 12.12 -11.36
C ASP A 36 -13.16 12.44 -11.70
N GLY A 37 -12.60 11.85 -12.75
CA GLY A 37 -11.22 12.12 -13.15
C GLY A 37 -10.16 11.47 -12.22
N VAL A 38 -10.55 10.52 -11.39
CA VAL A 38 -9.67 9.73 -10.54
C VAL A 38 -9.40 8.38 -11.20
N ASP A 39 -8.13 8.06 -11.43
CA ASP A 39 -7.72 6.81 -12.06
C ASP A 39 -7.72 5.64 -11.07
N VAL A 40 -7.33 5.90 -9.83
CA VAL A 40 -7.29 4.90 -8.75
C VAL A 40 -8.02 5.43 -7.52
N GLY A 41 -9.24 4.95 -7.31
CA GLY A 41 -10.06 5.32 -6.15
C GLY A 41 -9.99 4.27 -5.05
N LEU A 42 -9.38 4.60 -3.92
CA LEU A 42 -9.20 3.69 -2.79
C LEU A 42 -10.26 3.85 -1.68
N THR A 43 -11.07 4.89 -1.75
CA THR A 43 -12.01 5.25 -0.66
C THR A 43 -13.17 4.28 -0.47
N ARG A 44 -13.44 3.42 -1.45
CA ARG A 44 -14.50 2.41 -1.42
C ARG A 44 -14.00 1.01 -1.14
N LEU A 45 -12.70 0.83 -1.02
CA LEU A 45 -12.07 -0.46 -0.74
C LEU A 45 -12.07 -0.74 0.77
N SER A 46 -12.01 -2.03 1.12
CA SER A 46 -11.74 -2.43 2.51
C SER A 46 -10.32 -1.98 2.94
N SER A 47 -10.10 -1.83 4.23
CA SER A 47 -8.78 -1.43 4.76
C SER A 47 -7.64 -2.34 4.30
N THR A 48 -7.88 -3.65 4.20
CA THR A 48 -6.91 -4.63 3.70
C THR A 48 -6.59 -4.39 2.23
N MET A 49 -7.57 -4.09 1.41
CA MET A 49 -7.36 -3.80 -0.01
C MET A 49 -6.64 -2.47 -0.24
N VAL A 50 -7.00 -1.44 0.54
CA VAL A 50 -6.28 -0.15 0.49
C VAL A 50 -4.83 -0.33 0.86
N TYR A 51 -4.55 -1.04 1.93
CA TYR A 51 -3.17 -1.33 2.36
C TYR A 51 -2.38 -2.07 1.27
N SER A 52 -2.99 -3.08 0.65
CA SER A 52 -2.36 -3.84 -0.44
C SER A 52 -2.07 -2.97 -1.66
N GLU A 53 -2.99 -2.08 -2.04
CA GLU A 53 -2.78 -1.16 -3.16
C GLU A 53 -1.65 -0.16 -2.89
N VAL A 54 -1.62 0.44 -1.70
CA VAL A 54 -0.53 1.36 -1.33
C VAL A 54 0.81 0.61 -1.27
N TYR A 55 0.81 -0.62 -0.76
CA TYR A 55 2.00 -1.46 -0.80
C TYR A 55 2.49 -1.71 -2.23
N ASN A 56 1.57 -2.00 -3.16
CA ASN A 56 1.91 -2.18 -4.57
C ASN A 56 2.46 -0.90 -5.21
N MET A 57 1.89 0.26 -4.90
CA MET A 57 2.39 1.56 -5.36
C MET A 57 3.83 1.81 -4.91
N MET A 58 4.17 1.42 -3.70
CA MET A 58 5.52 1.58 -3.14
C MET A 58 6.53 0.61 -3.76
N ASN A 59 6.11 -0.60 -4.10
CA ASN A 59 7.00 -1.65 -4.61
C ASN A 59 7.08 -1.72 -6.14
N ALA A 60 6.02 -1.32 -6.84
CA ALA A 60 5.94 -1.31 -8.29
C ALA A 60 5.36 0.03 -8.79
N PRO A 61 6.03 1.15 -8.52
CA PRO A 61 5.47 2.48 -8.76
C PRO A 61 5.24 2.79 -10.25
N GLY A 62 5.94 2.11 -11.14
CA GLY A 62 5.86 2.37 -12.58
C GLY A 62 4.45 2.27 -13.17
N ASP A 63 3.59 1.45 -12.57
CA ASP A 63 2.20 1.27 -13.04
C ASP A 63 1.27 2.41 -12.61
N TYR A 64 1.72 3.26 -11.69
CA TYR A 64 0.90 4.32 -11.09
C TYR A 64 1.36 5.74 -11.46
N ILE A 65 2.56 5.90 -11.99
CA ILE A 65 3.13 7.22 -12.32
C ILE A 65 2.19 7.97 -13.28
N GLY A 66 1.87 9.21 -12.92
CA GLY A 66 0.98 10.09 -13.69
C GLY A 66 -0.51 9.84 -13.48
N LYS A 67 -0.89 8.81 -12.73
CA LYS A 67 -2.29 8.53 -12.41
C LYS A 67 -2.78 9.39 -11.24
N THR A 68 -4.04 9.76 -11.30
CA THR A 68 -4.72 10.45 -10.21
C THR A 68 -5.22 9.44 -9.19
N ILE A 69 -4.71 9.56 -7.97
CA ILE A 69 -5.02 8.67 -6.84
C ILE A 69 -5.90 9.42 -5.84
N LYS A 70 -6.94 8.78 -5.37
CA LYS A 70 -7.77 9.26 -4.26
C LYS A 70 -7.73 8.25 -3.12
N MET A 71 -7.23 8.66 -1.97
CA MET A 71 -7.09 7.81 -0.81
C MET A 71 -7.55 8.49 0.48
N LYS A 72 -7.95 7.68 1.44
CA LYS A 72 -8.39 8.09 2.76
C LYS A 72 -7.47 7.46 3.80
N GLY A 73 -7.10 8.23 4.80
CA GLY A 73 -6.24 7.77 5.88
C GLY A 73 -6.11 8.82 6.96
N GLN A 74 -5.06 8.72 7.77
CA GLN A 74 -4.76 9.65 8.85
C GLN A 74 -3.65 10.61 8.43
N PHE A 75 -3.82 11.88 8.80
CA PHE A 75 -2.80 12.89 8.58
C PHE A 75 -1.59 12.65 9.48
N ALA A 76 -0.42 12.61 8.89
CA ALA A 76 0.85 12.45 9.61
C ALA A 76 1.92 13.37 9.03
N ILE A 77 2.93 13.65 9.84
CA ILE A 77 4.11 14.42 9.45
C ILE A 77 5.35 13.59 9.74
N GLY A 78 6.22 13.45 8.74
CA GLY A 78 7.56 12.90 8.90
C GLY A 78 8.60 14.00 8.96
N TYR A 79 9.62 13.83 9.80
CA TYR A 79 10.78 14.71 9.93
C TYR A 79 12.07 13.94 9.80
N VAL A 80 13.10 14.62 9.34
CA VAL A 80 14.48 14.21 9.62
C VAL A 80 14.84 14.73 11.01
N TYR A 81 15.53 13.93 11.80
CA TYR A 81 15.92 14.31 13.16
C TYR A 81 17.38 14.75 13.18
N ASN A 82 17.63 15.81 13.92
CA ASN A 82 18.98 16.28 14.22
C ASN A 82 19.73 15.28 15.12
N THR A 83 21.03 15.43 15.22
CA THR A 83 21.87 14.57 16.07
C THR A 83 21.55 14.63 17.56
N ASP A 84 20.85 15.68 18.00
CA ASP A 84 20.38 15.86 19.37
C ASP A 84 18.98 15.23 19.63
N GLY A 85 18.39 14.61 18.60
CA GLY A 85 17.06 13.98 18.67
C GLY A 85 15.89 14.93 18.48
N THR A 86 16.13 16.22 18.16
CA THR A 86 15.06 17.15 17.81
C THR A 86 14.66 17.03 16.34
N PRO A 87 13.35 17.20 15.99
CA PRO A 87 12.94 17.21 14.60
C PRO A 87 13.46 18.47 13.88
N ASP A 88 13.96 18.29 12.67
CA ASP A 88 14.25 19.39 11.77
C ASP A 88 12.95 19.76 11.04
N GLU A 89 12.29 20.83 11.49
CA GLU A 89 11.01 21.28 10.95
C GLU A 89 11.09 21.69 9.47
N SER A 90 12.27 22.05 8.97
CA SER A 90 12.48 22.38 7.56
C SER A 90 12.34 21.16 6.65
N THR A 91 12.45 19.97 7.21
CA THR A 91 12.32 18.68 6.50
C THR A 91 10.94 18.07 6.58
N ALA A 92 9.95 18.79 7.14
CA ALA A 92 8.59 18.30 7.32
C ALA A 92 8.00 17.76 6.01
N ARG A 93 7.46 16.55 6.05
CA ARG A 93 6.75 15.90 4.95
C ARG A 93 5.40 15.46 5.42
N PHE A 94 4.37 15.87 4.70
CA PHE A 94 2.99 15.58 5.03
C PHE A 94 2.55 14.30 4.33
N ALA A 95 1.90 13.41 5.04
CA ALA A 95 1.50 12.12 4.54
C ALA A 95 0.07 11.73 4.93
N CYS A 96 -0.56 10.96 4.07
CA CYS A 96 -1.77 10.22 4.35
C CYS A 96 -1.40 8.77 4.65
N VAL A 97 -1.63 8.35 5.88
CA VAL A 97 -1.17 7.06 6.41
C VAL A 97 -2.35 6.13 6.64
N ILE A 98 -2.20 4.89 6.24
CA ILE A 98 -3.14 3.80 6.48
C ILE A 98 -2.49 2.70 7.30
N ALA A 99 -3.28 2.03 8.12
CA ALA A 99 -2.86 0.85 8.86
C ALA A 99 -3.32 -0.44 8.15
N ASP A 100 -2.61 -1.54 8.37
CA ASP A 100 -3.10 -2.85 7.98
C ASP A 100 -4.32 -3.27 8.83
N ALA A 101 -4.96 -4.40 8.46
CA ALA A 101 -6.15 -4.89 9.16
C ALA A 101 -5.91 -5.22 10.64
N THR A 102 -4.65 -5.45 11.04
CA THR A 102 -4.26 -5.73 12.42
C THR A 102 -3.76 -4.50 13.17
N ALA A 103 -3.63 -3.37 12.48
CA ALA A 103 -3.04 -2.11 12.95
C ALA A 103 -1.60 -2.25 13.49
N CYS A 104 -0.89 -3.31 13.13
CA CYS A 104 0.50 -3.51 13.55
C CYS A 104 1.51 -2.82 12.63
N CYS A 105 1.14 -2.60 11.38
CA CYS A 105 1.98 -1.97 10.37
C CYS A 105 1.23 -0.81 9.71
N SER A 106 1.95 0.17 9.23
CA SER A 106 1.38 1.30 8.51
C SER A 106 2.10 1.54 7.19
N GLN A 107 1.35 2.00 6.21
CA GLN A 107 1.85 2.47 4.92
C GLN A 107 1.27 3.85 4.67
N GLY A 108 1.94 4.68 3.92
CA GLY A 108 1.44 6.01 3.60
C GLY A 108 2.08 6.58 2.35
N LEU A 109 1.38 7.55 1.79
CA LEU A 109 1.91 8.36 0.70
C LEU A 109 2.07 9.80 1.18
N GLU A 110 3.24 10.35 0.90
CA GLU A 110 3.49 11.78 1.02
C GLU A 110 2.60 12.53 0.02
N PHE A 111 2.17 13.74 0.37
CA PHE A 111 1.44 14.58 -0.55
C PHE A 111 1.91 16.04 -0.48
N ILE A 112 1.81 16.73 -1.61
CA ILE A 112 2.06 18.15 -1.75
C ILE A 112 0.80 18.80 -2.28
N LEU A 113 0.21 19.70 -1.47
CA LEU A 113 -1.00 20.43 -1.84
C LEU A 113 -0.72 21.43 -2.97
N THR A 114 -1.71 21.60 -3.83
CA THR A 114 -1.69 22.63 -4.86
C THR A 114 -1.73 24.03 -4.21
N GLY A 115 -0.87 24.91 -4.66
CA GLY A 115 -0.78 26.28 -4.15
C GLY A 115 0.12 26.40 -2.91
N GLU A 116 0.07 27.58 -2.29
CA GLU A 116 0.84 27.89 -1.10
C GLU A 116 0.04 27.56 0.16
N HIS A 117 0.62 26.77 1.04
CA HIS A 117 0.04 26.37 2.31
C HIS A 117 1.05 26.47 3.43
N THR A 118 0.60 26.91 4.61
CA THR A 118 1.45 27.07 5.78
C THR A 118 0.99 26.13 6.89
N TYR A 119 1.90 25.31 7.37
CA TYR A 119 1.67 24.48 8.56
C TYR A 119 1.86 25.35 9.83
N PRO A 120 1.02 25.21 10.86
CA PRO A 120 -0.12 24.28 10.97
C PRO A 120 -1.46 24.84 10.45
N ASN A 121 -1.53 26.11 10.06
CA ASN A 121 -2.80 26.82 9.84
C ASN A 121 -3.65 26.22 8.72
N ASP A 122 -3.02 25.77 7.64
CA ASP A 122 -3.70 25.28 6.43
C ASP A 122 -3.84 23.73 6.43
N TYR A 123 -3.38 23.08 7.49
CA TYR A 123 -3.39 21.62 7.61
C TYR A 123 -4.32 21.16 8.74
N PRO A 124 -4.83 19.91 8.66
CA PRO A 124 -5.62 19.32 9.74
C PRO A 124 -4.78 18.98 10.97
N GLU A 125 -5.43 18.61 12.05
CA GLU A 125 -4.73 18.08 13.23
C GLU A 125 -4.07 16.74 12.91
N LEU A 126 -2.91 16.51 13.55
CA LEU A 126 -2.21 15.22 13.46
C LEU A 126 -3.13 14.07 13.89
N GLY A 127 -3.13 12.99 13.11
CA GLY A 127 -3.94 11.80 13.37
C GLY A 127 -5.39 11.90 12.94
N SER A 128 -5.85 13.07 12.46
CA SER A 128 -7.22 13.21 11.95
C SER A 128 -7.40 12.50 10.61
N GLU A 129 -8.62 12.04 10.37
CA GLU A 129 -8.97 11.43 9.09
C GLU A 129 -9.01 12.45 7.96
N ILE A 130 -8.35 12.12 6.87
CA ILE A 130 -8.28 12.95 5.67
C ILE A 130 -8.54 12.13 4.42
N THR A 131 -9.02 12.80 3.38
CA THR A 131 -9.06 12.26 2.02
C THR A 131 -8.20 13.12 1.11
N VAL A 132 -7.22 12.51 0.47
CA VAL A 132 -6.27 13.18 -0.42
C VAL A 132 -6.49 12.69 -1.85
N THR A 133 -6.51 13.62 -2.78
CA THR A 133 -6.54 13.33 -4.22
C THR A 133 -5.37 14.06 -4.86
N GLY A 134 -4.52 13.34 -5.59
CA GLY A 134 -3.37 13.94 -6.26
C GLY A 134 -2.80 13.02 -7.33
N THR A 135 -1.81 13.53 -8.06
CA THR A 135 -1.12 12.80 -9.12
C THR A 135 0.08 12.04 -8.54
N PHE A 136 0.15 10.75 -8.79
CA PHE A 136 1.22 9.89 -8.31
C PHE A 136 2.53 10.20 -9.02
N GLU A 137 3.56 10.47 -8.23
CA GLU A 137 4.90 10.78 -8.70
C GLU A 137 5.94 9.99 -7.91
N VAL A 138 7.04 9.69 -8.56
CA VAL A 138 8.23 9.10 -7.95
C VAL A 138 9.36 10.13 -7.99
N TYR A 139 10.07 10.28 -6.90
CA TYR A 139 11.25 11.14 -6.83
C TYR A 139 12.40 10.45 -6.11
N THR A 140 13.60 10.92 -6.35
CA THR A 140 14.81 10.40 -5.71
C THR A 140 15.46 11.46 -4.85
N GLU A 141 15.78 11.10 -3.62
CA GLU A 141 16.49 11.96 -2.69
C GLU A 141 17.54 11.16 -1.92
N ASN A 142 18.75 11.67 -1.86
CA ASN A 142 19.91 11.02 -1.21
C ASN A 142 20.13 9.56 -1.67
N GLY A 143 19.87 9.27 -2.95
CA GLY A 143 20.02 7.93 -3.54
C GLY A 143 18.87 6.96 -3.26
N PHE A 144 17.83 7.40 -2.55
CA PHE A 144 16.64 6.60 -2.26
C PHE A 144 15.44 7.08 -3.09
N GLN A 145 14.63 6.14 -3.53
CA GLN A 145 13.42 6.40 -4.28
C GLN A 145 12.23 6.51 -3.34
N TYR A 146 11.42 7.55 -3.54
CA TYR A 146 10.22 7.84 -2.77
C TYR A 146 9.02 8.05 -3.70
N CYS A 147 7.83 7.84 -3.16
CA CYS A 147 6.56 8.06 -3.84
C CYS A 147 5.77 9.15 -3.13
N ARG A 148 5.07 9.99 -3.91
CA ARG A 148 4.20 11.04 -3.39
C ARG A 148 3.04 11.36 -4.33
N LEU A 149 2.04 12.05 -3.79
CA LEU A 149 0.98 12.66 -4.57
C LEU A 149 1.26 14.17 -4.69
N VAL A 150 1.36 14.67 -5.92
CA VAL A 150 1.55 16.09 -6.21
C VAL A 150 0.26 16.70 -6.74
N ASP A 151 0.21 18.03 -6.79
CA ASP A 151 -1.00 18.78 -7.16
C ASP A 151 -2.23 18.29 -6.37
N ALA A 152 -2.00 17.99 -5.10
CA ALA A 152 -2.98 17.35 -4.27
C ALA A 152 -4.03 18.34 -3.71
N THR A 153 -5.23 17.80 -3.51
CA THR A 153 -6.30 18.44 -2.76
C THR A 153 -6.64 17.60 -1.54
N LEU A 154 -7.05 18.24 -0.46
CA LEU A 154 -7.33 17.62 0.82
C LEU A 154 -8.74 17.94 1.27
N VAL A 155 -9.48 16.91 1.68
CA VAL A 155 -10.78 17.02 2.35
C VAL A 155 -10.64 16.48 3.77
N ARG A 156 -11.15 17.24 4.73
CA ARG A 156 -11.14 16.92 6.17
C ARG A 156 -12.41 16.20 6.58
#